data_f1135d3097d42896a1290676cfe1ca0d
#
_entry.id   f1135d3097d42896a1290676cfe1ca0d
#
_cell.length_a   1.000
_cell.length_b   1.000
_cell.length_c   1.000
_cell.angle_alpha   90.00
_cell.angle_beta   90.00
_cell.angle_gamma   90.00
#
_symmetry.space_group_name_H-M   'P 1'
#
loop_
_entity.id
_entity.type
_entity.pdbx_description
1 polymer ?
#
loop_
_entity_poly.entity_id
_entity_poly.type
_entity_poly.pdbx_seq_one_letter_code
_entity_poly.pdbx_strand_id
1 'polypeptide(L)'
;MIENDHVVLWGRCLNLIRDNVPETTFKTWFEPIVPLKYEDKALTIGVPSPFFYEFLEEKFVDLLRAALYKEIGEGTQLMYCILTDKTNHITVNMEGSKRSSALPTQTVIRDGNKAPNPMQAPAPQDLDPHLNPNYNFENFIKGNSNEFSRTVGETVAKNPAKTFNPLFLYGPSGVGKTHLTNAIGTRIKELYPEKRVLYVSAHLFQVQYTDSVRTNHFNDFISFYQTIDVLIIDDIQEFAGVTKTQNTFFHIFNHLHQNGKQLILTSDRAPVMLQGMEERLLTRFKWGLVAELEKPDVELRKNILRNKIRRDGLNIPETVINYIAENVNESVRELEGIINSLLAQSIIFKRDVDLDLAERIVRKAVRCYESKPVTVEDIIQKVCNHYEIEESAIHTKTRKREVVQVRQVAMYLAKKHTDSSSSKIGKLIGNKDHATVLHACKIVKDQVEVDKAFKADIEEIEASLKRK
;
A
#
# COMPACT_ATOMS: atom_id res chain seq x y z
N MET A 1 16.33 35.98 -28.63
CA MET A 1 17.29 35.96 -27.50
C MET A 1 16.51 35.63 -26.21
N ILE A 2 15.80 34.49 -26.12
CA ILE A 2 15.00 34.07 -24.94
C ILE A 2 15.11 32.54 -24.71
N GLU A 3 16.01 31.84 -25.41
CA GLU A 3 15.99 30.37 -25.39
C GLU A 3 16.78 29.68 -24.27
N ASN A 4 17.53 30.38 -23.42
CA ASN A 4 18.40 29.76 -22.42
C ASN A 4 18.28 30.32 -20.98
N ASP A 5 17.24 31.07 -20.67
CA ASP A 5 17.10 31.69 -19.32
C ASP A 5 16.94 30.64 -18.22
N HIS A 6 16.19 29.55 -18.46
CA HIS A 6 15.97 28.46 -17.47
C HIS A 6 17.25 27.70 -17.09
N VAL A 7 18.17 27.51 -18.04
CA VAL A 7 19.47 26.85 -17.80
C VAL A 7 20.38 27.72 -16.93
N VAL A 8 20.43 29.01 -17.23
CA VAL A 8 21.23 29.96 -16.47
C VAL A 8 20.69 30.14 -15.05
N LEU A 9 19.39 30.28 -14.91
CA LEU A 9 18.71 30.37 -13.61
C LEU A 9 18.93 29.13 -12.75
N TRP A 10 18.71 27.94 -13.32
CA TRP A 10 18.98 26.70 -12.60
C TRP A 10 20.45 26.54 -12.23
N GLY A 11 21.38 26.90 -13.11
CA GLY A 11 22.81 26.89 -12.83
C GLY A 11 23.20 27.74 -11.61
N ARG A 12 22.58 28.91 -11.43
CA ARG A 12 22.77 29.77 -10.24
C ARG A 12 22.19 29.11 -8.99
N CYS A 13 21.00 28.53 -9.07
CA CYS A 13 20.42 27.76 -7.97
C CYS A 13 21.31 26.59 -7.57
N LEU A 14 21.86 25.83 -8.54
CA LEU A 14 22.78 24.72 -8.29
C LEU A 14 24.06 25.16 -7.56
N ASN A 15 24.61 26.33 -7.87
CA ASN A 15 25.78 26.85 -7.14
C ASN A 15 25.45 27.10 -5.66
N LEU A 16 24.31 27.71 -5.37
CA LEU A 16 23.86 27.92 -3.99
C LEU A 16 23.60 26.60 -3.25
N ILE A 17 23.02 25.64 -3.95
CA ILE A 17 22.76 24.30 -3.37
C ILE A 17 24.09 23.59 -3.09
N ARG A 18 25.05 23.66 -3.99
CA ARG A 18 26.37 23.03 -3.83
C ARG A 18 27.11 23.52 -2.58
N ASP A 19 26.98 24.81 -2.25
CA ASP A 19 27.62 25.39 -1.06
C ASP A 19 26.97 24.92 0.27
N ASN A 20 25.76 24.35 0.21
CA ASN A 20 24.97 23.98 1.38
C ASN A 20 24.78 22.47 1.56
N VAL A 21 25.29 21.63 0.65
CA VAL A 21 25.22 20.16 0.74
C VAL A 21 26.57 19.50 0.48
N PRO A 22 26.84 18.32 1.06
CA PRO A 22 28.04 17.55 0.75
C PRO A 22 28.15 17.26 -0.75
N GLU A 23 29.37 17.26 -1.30
CA GLU A 23 29.60 17.09 -2.73
C GLU A 23 29.03 15.75 -3.28
N THR A 24 29.04 14.71 -2.45
CA THR A 24 28.42 13.41 -2.78
C THR A 24 26.91 13.52 -2.93
N THR A 25 26.25 14.27 -2.05
CA THR A 25 24.79 14.51 -2.09
C THR A 25 24.44 15.36 -3.30
N PHE A 26 25.24 16.38 -3.61
CA PHE A 26 25.05 17.24 -4.77
C PHE A 26 25.09 16.43 -6.06
N LYS A 27 26.13 15.63 -6.28
CA LYS A 27 26.30 14.78 -7.48
C LYS A 27 25.19 13.76 -7.65
N THR A 28 24.65 13.25 -6.54
CA THR A 28 23.60 12.21 -6.57
C THR A 28 22.22 12.79 -6.85
N TRP A 29 21.89 13.94 -6.25
CA TRP A 29 20.50 14.41 -6.21
C TRP A 29 20.24 15.68 -7.02
N PHE A 30 21.26 16.49 -7.31
CA PHE A 30 21.08 17.77 -7.99
C PHE A 30 21.70 17.80 -9.38
N GLU A 31 22.84 17.13 -9.58
CA GLU A 31 23.50 17.06 -10.88
C GLU A 31 22.68 16.38 -11.98
N PRO A 32 21.86 15.31 -11.69
CA PRO A 32 21.02 14.66 -12.70
C PRO A 32 19.78 15.48 -13.11
N ILE A 33 19.48 16.59 -12.43
CA ILE A 33 18.30 17.42 -12.71
C ILE A 33 18.55 18.28 -13.94
N VAL A 34 17.61 18.25 -14.89
CA VAL A 34 17.67 19.01 -16.13
C VAL A 34 16.62 20.12 -16.11
N PRO A 35 17.00 21.40 -16.22
CA PRO A 35 16.01 22.47 -16.36
C PRO A 35 15.34 22.39 -17.74
N LEU A 36 14.01 22.44 -17.77
CA LEU A 36 13.23 22.24 -18.99
C LEU A 36 12.62 23.53 -19.50
N LYS A 37 12.08 24.37 -18.60
CA LYS A 37 11.30 25.54 -18.99
C LYS A 37 11.21 26.55 -17.84
N TYR A 38 11.13 27.83 -18.17
CA TYR A 38 10.81 28.90 -17.21
C TYR A 38 9.79 29.85 -17.83
N GLU A 39 8.56 29.88 -17.30
CA GLU A 39 7.46 30.74 -17.72
C GLU A 39 6.62 31.14 -16.52
N ASP A 40 6.03 32.32 -16.54
CA ASP A 40 5.10 32.83 -15.52
C ASP A 40 5.58 32.67 -14.06
N LYS A 41 6.90 32.87 -13.82
CA LYS A 41 7.57 32.59 -12.53
C LYS A 41 7.55 31.12 -12.10
N ALA A 42 7.26 30.20 -13.00
CA ALA A 42 7.35 28.76 -12.74
C ALA A 42 8.58 28.17 -13.45
N LEU A 43 9.50 27.60 -12.68
CA LEU A 43 10.64 26.85 -13.18
C LEU A 43 10.30 25.37 -13.23
N THR A 44 10.33 24.77 -14.42
CA THR A 44 10.12 23.34 -14.62
C THR A 44 11.47 22.63 -14.72
N ILE A 45 11.68 21.65 -13.85
CA ILE A 45 12.87 20.81 -13.83
C ILE A 45 12.52 19.34 -14.12
N GLY A 46 13.35 18.69 -14.91
CA GLY A 46 13.25 17.27 -15.20
C GLY A 46 14.00 16.43 -14.17
N VAL A 47 13.32 15.48 -13.55
CA VAL A 47 13.90 14.53 -12.60
C VAL A 47 13.87 13.10 -13.16
N PRO A 48 14.84 12.23 -12.83
CA PRO A 48 14.96 10.90 -13.42
C PRO A 48 13.81 9.94 -13.07
N SER A 49 13.17 10.08 -11.92
CA SER A 49 12.13 9.15 -11.47
C SER A 49 11.19 9.79 -10.42
N PRO A 50 9.99 9.19 -10.18
CA PRO A 50 9.09 9.63 -9.11
C PRO A 50 9.74 9.57 -7.72
N PHE A 51 10.55 8.57 -7.45
CA PHE A 51 11.31 8.46 -6.20
C PHE A 51 12.26 9.64 -5.99
N PHE A 52 12.86 10.14 -7.07
CA PHE A 52 13.75 11.31 -7.04
C PHE A 52 12.99 12.57 -6.60
N TYR A 53 11.78 12.74 -7.12
CA TYR A 53 10.88 13.83 -6.73
C TYR A 53 10.50 13.73 -5.25
N GLU A 54 10.02 12.57 -4.80
CA GLU A 54 9.61 12.36 -3.40
C GLU A 54 10.74 12.65 -2.41
N PHE A 55 11.95 12.19 -2.73
CA PHE A 55 13.12 12.41 -1.91
C PHE A 55 13.54 13.88 -1.84
N LEU A 56 13.50 14.61 -2.96
CA LEU A 56 13.81 16.05 -3.00
C LEU A 56 12.81 16.84 -2.16
N GLU A 57 11.53 16.53 -2.26
CA GLU A 57 10.47 17.17 -1.48
C GLU A 57 10.53 16.83 0.02
N GLU A 58 10.92 15.60 0.38
CA GLU A 58 11.04 15.22 1.78
C GLU A 58 12.27 15.83 2.48
N LYS A 59 13.41 15.88 1.78
CA LYS A 59 14.71 16.20 2.41
C LYS A 59 15.26 17.58 2.06
N PHE A 60 14.92 18.12 0.91
CA PHE A 60 15.58 19.31 0.36
C PHE A 60 14.61 20.43 -0.04
N VAL A 61 13.33 20.33 0.30
CA VAL A 61 12.30 21.32 -0.05
C VAL A 61 12.66 22.73 0.43
N ASP A 62 13.15 22.86 1.66
CA ASP A 62 13.52 24.17 2.22
C ASP A 62 14.75 24.76 1.56
N LEU A 63 15.73 23.92 1.18
CA LEU A 63 16.94 24.32 0.47
C LEU A 63 16.61 24.76 -0.98
N LEU A 64 15.79 23.99 -1.67
CA LEU A 64 15.31 24.34 -3.01
C LEU A 64 14.53 25.64 -3.00
N ARG A 65 13.63 25.81 -2.03
CA ARG A 65 12.87 27.06 -1.85
C ARG A 65 13.78 28.25 -1.61
N ALA A 66 14.75 28.13 -0.71
CA ALA A 66 15.69 29.19 -0.41
C ALA A 66 16.54 29.60 -1.63
N ALA A 67 17.01 28.61 -2.39
CA ALA A 67 17.78 28.85 -3.61
C ALA A 67 16.95 29.54 -4.69
N LEU A 68 15.71 29.11 -4.91
CA LEU A 68 14.79 29.69 -5.89
C LEU A 68 14.40 31.13 -5.51
N TYR A 69 14.06 31.39 -4.26
CA TYR A 69 13.66 32.73 -3.80
C TYR A 69 14.80 33.70 -3.89
N LYS A 70 16.04 33.27 -3.62
CA LYS A 70 17.22 34.12 -3.70
C LYS A 70 17.59 34.50 -5.13
N GLU A 71 17.47 33.56 -6.09
CA GLU A 71 17.90 33.78 -7.48
C GLU A 71 16.80 34.30 -8.40
N ILE A 72 15.54 33.95 -8.15
CA ILE A 72 14.42 34.27 -9.04
C ILE A 72 13.43 35.25 -8.37
N GLY A 73 13.31 35.20 -7.03
CA GLY A 73 12.45 36.10 -6.26
C GLY A 73 11.23 35.41 -5.65
N GLU A 74 10.54 36.19 -4.80
CA GLU A 74 9.32 35.68 -4.11
C GLU A 74 8.18 35.37 -5.08
N GLY A 75 7.43 34.30 -4.77
CA GLY A 75 6.32 33.83 -5.59
C GLY A 75 6.74 32.93 -6.74
N THR A 76 8.00 32.45 -6.76
CA THR A 76 8.45 31.45 -7.75
C THR A 76 7.93 30.08 -7.41
N GLN A 77 7.41 29.39 -8.42
CA GLN A 77 6.94 28.01 -8.32
C GLN A 77 7.96 27.05 -8.93
N LEU A 78 8.16 25.89 -8.30
CA LEU A 78 8.96 24.80 -8.85
C LEU A 78 8.04 23.70 -9.35
N MET A 79 8.22 23.33 -10.61
CA MET A 79 7.46 22.26 -11.25
C MET A 79 8.40 21.10 -11.59
N TYR A 80 7.96 19.88 -11.34
CA TYR A 80 8.73 18.68 -11.65
C TYR A 80 8.16 17.96 -12.86
N CYS A 81 9.04 17.49 -13.74
CA CYS A 81 8.71 16.63 -14.87
C CYS A 81 9.57 15.37 -14.79
N ILE A 82 8.96 14.19 -14.89
CA ILE A 82 9.70 12.94 -14.90
C ILE A 82 10.21 12.68 -16.31
N LEU A 83 11.53 12.58 -16.49
CA LEU A 83 12.17 12.51 -17.82
C LEU A 83 11.86 11.22 -18.59
N THR A 84 11.36 10.17 -17.94
CA THR A 84 10.93 8.90 -18.55
C THR A 84 9.52 8.94 -19.12
N ASP A 85 8.69 9.92 -18.70
CA ASP A 85 7.31 10.08 -19.15
C ASP A 85 7.10 11.49 -19.71
N LYS A 86 6.92 11.62 -21.02
CA LYS A 86 6.71 12.90 -21.69
C LYS A 86 5.39 13.63 -21.33
N THR A 87 4.60 13.13 -20.40
CA THR A 87 3.22 13.58 -20.12
C THR A 87 2.89 13.95 -18.67
N ASN A 88 3.75 13.69 -17.68
CA ASN A 88 3.43 13.99 -16.28
C ASN A 88 4.12 15.24 -15.77
N HIS A 89 3.37 16.36 -15.69
CA HIS A 89 3.77 17.55 -14.98
C HIS A 89 3.18 17.54 -13.56
N ILE A 90 4.01 17.53 -12.53
CA ILE A 90 3.59 17.67 -11.14
C ILE A 90 3.84 19.11 -10.72
N THR A 91 2.78 19.85 -10.40
CA THR A 91 2.89 21.23 -9.93
C THR A 91 2.83 21.28 -8.41
N VAL A 92 3.85 21.85 -7.78
CA VAL A 92 3.91 22.05 -6.33
C VAL A 92 3.96 23.54 -6.03
N ASN A 93 2.97 24.05 -5.30
CA ASN A 93 2.94 25.43 -4.83
C ASN A 93 3.73 25.56 -3.53
N MET A 94 4.78 26.37 -3.54
CA MET A 94 5.67 26.60 -2.40
C MET A 94 5.17 27.66 -1.41
N GLU A 95 3.92 28.05 -1.42
CA GLU A 95 3.34 28.96 -0.43
C GLU A 95 2.91 28.21 0.84
N GLY A 96 3.66 28.43 1.92
CA GLY A 96 3.25 28.26 3.30
C GLY A 96 2.96 26.83 3.76
N SER A 97 3.98 26.13 4.26
CA SER A 97 3.81 24.88 4.99
C SER A 97 3.02 25.05 6.29
N LYS A 98 1.70 24.79 6.24
CA LYS A 98 0.95 24.18 7.35
C LYS A 98 0.34 22.92 6.78
N ARG A 99 0.68 21.77 7.37
CA ARG A 99 0.06 20.49 7.07
C ARG A 99 -1.45 20.64 7.14
N SER A 100 -2.08 20.69 5.99
CA SER A 100 -3.52 20.55 5.83
C SER A 100 -3.70 19.54 4.71
N SER A 101 -4.11 18.35 5.10
CA SER A 101 -4.68 17.36 4.22
C SER A 101 -6.04 17.88 3.74
N ALA A 102 -6.03 18.70 2.71
CA ALA A 102 -7.22 19.11 2.00
C ALA A 102 -6.96 19.00 0.51
N LEU A 103 -7.72 18.15 -0.14
CA LEU A 103 -7.89 18.08 -1.59
C LEU A 103 -8.20 19.49 -2.15
N PRO A 104 -7.70 19.86 -3.33
CA PRO A 104 -7.97 21.17 -3.92
C PRO A 104 -9.47 21.31 -4.21
N THR A 105 -10.15 22.10 -3.40
CA THR A 105 -11.50 22.57 -3.68
C THR A 105 -11.38 23.67 -4.74
N GLN A 106 -11.77 23.37 -5.97
CA GLN A 106 -11.97 24.41 -6.97
C GLN A 106 -13.08 25.34 -6.51
N THR A 107 -12.70 26.58 -6.23
CA THR A 107 -13.66 27.65 -5.97
C THR A 107 -14.33 28.03 -7.30
N VAL A 108 -15.52 27.52 -7.52
CA VAL A 108 -16.40 27.98 -8.61
C VAL A 108 -16.93 29.34 -8.18
N ILE A 109 -16.48 30.42 -8.85
CA ILE A 109 -17.10 31.74 -8.76
C ILE A 109 -18.51 31.62 -9.37
N ARG A 110 -19.53 31.65 -8.52
CA ARG A 110 -20.93 31.71 -8.97
C ARG A 110 -21.24 33.13 -9.41
N ASP A 111 -21.31 33.32 -10.72
CA ASP A 111 -22.04 34.44 -11.30
C ASP A 111 -23.54 34.21 -11.16
N GLY A 112 -24.23 35.26 -10.71
CA GLY A 112 -25.60 35.21 -10.27
C GLY A 112 -26.63 34.91 -11.36
N ASN A 113 -27.69 34.25 -10.94
CA ASN A 113 -29.03 34.17 -11.55
C ASN A 113 -29.14 33.61 -12.97
N LYS A 114 -29.05 32.27 -13.10
CA LYS A 114 -29.92 31.52 -14.00
C LYS A 114 -30.23 30.18 -13.37
N ALA A 115 -31.52 29.91 -13.12
CA ALA A 115 -31.95 28.56 -12.70
C ALA A 115 -31.47 27.53 -13.71
N PRO A 116 -30.85 26.40 -13.27
CA PRO A 116 -30.34 25.40 -14.17
C PRO A 116 -31.49 24.78 -14.96
N ASN A 117 -31.40 24.86 -16.27
CA ASN A 117 -32.33 24.18 -17.17
C ASN A 117 -32.07 22.67 -17.06
N PRO A 118 -33.04 21.84 -16.61
CA PRO A 118 -32.83 20.39 -16.43
C PRO A 118 -32.56 19.63 -17.72
N MET A 119 -32.64 20.27 -18.88
CA MET A 119 -32.39 19.66 -20.18
C MET A 119 -30.99 19.98 -20.76
N GLN A 120 -30.19 20.78 -20.13
CA GLN A 120 -28.79 20.95 -20.50
C GLN A 120 -27.92 20.10 -19.57
N ALA A 121 -27.62 18.88 -20.02
CA ALA A 121 -26.55 18.10 -19.40
C ALA A 121 -25.26 18.94 -19.46
N PRO A 122 -24.57 19.14 -18.31
CA PRO A 122 -23.27 19.80 -18.35
C PRO A 122 -22.36 19.00 -19.28
N ALA A 123 -21.57 19.72 -20.10
CA ALA A 123 -20.55 19.09 -20.93
C ALA A 123 -19.72 18.12 -20.06
N PRO A 124 -19.38 16.93 -20.56
CA PRO A 124 -18.65 15.95 -19.78
C PRO A 124 -17.31 16.56 -19.35
N GLN A 125 -17.20 16.93 -18.09
CA GLN A 125 -15.91 17.26 -17.50
C GLN A 125 -15.07 15.98 -17.58
N ASP A 126 -13.85 16.10 -18.06
CA ASP A 126 -12.92 14.98 -18.20
C ASP A 126 -12.69 14.41 -16.78
N LEU A 127 -13.23 13.21 -16.53
CA LEU A 127 -13.12 12.56 -15.23
C LEU A 127 -11.70 12.00 -15.10
N ASP A 128 -10.97 12.44 -14.06
CA ASP A 128 -9.71 11.76 -13.69
C ASP A 128 -10.02 10.31 -13.30
N PRO A 129 -9.52 9.33 -14.05
CA PRO A 129 -9.78 7.92 -13.80
C PRO A 129 -9.08 7.40 -12.53
N HIS A 130 -8.18 8.16 -11.92
CA HIS A 130 -7.32 7.78 -10.79
C HIS A 130 -6.51 6.50 -11.05
N LEU A 131 -6.16 6.23 -12.30
CA LEU A 131 -5.35 5.09 -12.70
C LEU A 131 -3.87 5.42 -12.59
N ASN A 132 -3.07 4.45 -12.17
CA ASN A 132 -1.62 4.57 -12.18
C ASN A 132 -1.08 4.17 -13.57
N PRO A 133 -0.50 5.09 -14.37
CA PRO A 133 -0.02 4.80 -15.72
C PRO A 133 1.12 3.78 -15.77
N ASN A 134 1.85 3.60 -14.65
CA ASN A 134 2.90 2.59 -14.55
C ASN A 134 2.35 1.16 -14.42
N TYR A 135 1.06 1.00 -14.15
CA TYR A 135 0.40 -0.30 -14.04
C TYR A 135 -0.36 -0.60 -15.34
N ASN A 136 0.35 -1.14 -16.32
CA ASN A 136 -0.17 -1.53 -17.63
C ASN A 136 0.12 -3.02 -17.92
N PHE A 137 -0.44 -3.55 -19.00
CA PHE A 137 -0.24 -4.95 -19.39
C PHE A 137 1.20 -5.26 -19.83
N GLU A 138 1.94 -4.30 -20.33
CA GLU A 138 3.34 -4.45 -20.74
C GLU A 138 4.23 -4.71 -19.52
N ASN A 139 3.94 -4.04 -18.41
CA ASN A 139 4.67 -4.18 -17.15
C ASN A 139 4.14 -5.32 -16.26
N PHE A 140 2.94 -5.84 -16.56
CA PHE A 140 2.38 -7.00 -15.87
C PHE A 140 2.97 -8.28 -16.46
N ILE A 141 4.03 -8.81 -15.86
CA ILE A 141 4.76 -9.97 -16.38
C ILE A 141 3.88 -11.20 -16.32
N LYS A 142 3.77 -11.89 -17.48
CA LYS A 142 3.01 -13.12 -17.63
C LYS A 142 3.80 -14.32 -17.10
N GLY A 143 3.13 -15.20 -16.37
CA GLY A 143 3.62 -16.51 -15.92
C GLY A 143 2.45 -17.45 -15.66
N ASN A 144 2.76 -18.72 -15.35
CA ASN A 144 1.72 -19.76 -15.20
C ASN A 144 0.68 -19.41 -14.13
N SER A 145 1.12 -18.84 -12.99
CA SER A 145 0.24 -18.51 -11.86
C SER A 145 -0.70 -17.33 -12.10
N ASN A 146 -0.48 -16.51 -13.13
CA ASN A 146 -1.31 -15.34 -13.42
C ASN A 146 -1.84 -15.27 -14.86
N GLU A 147 -1.53 -16.26 -15.70
CA GLU A 147 -1.90 -16.28 -17.12
C GLU A 147 -3.42 -16.20 -17.32
N PHE A 148 -4.17 -16.98 -16.53
CA PHE A 148 -5.63 -17.00 -16.62
C PHE A 148 -6.20 -15.62 -16.30
N SER A 149 -5.88 -15.05 -15.13
CA SER A 149 -6.41 -13.77 -14.68
C SER A 149 -5.98 -12.62 -15.59
N ARG A 150 -4.75 -12.67 -16.15
CA ARG A 150 -4.29 -11.70 -17.15
C ARG A 150 -5.12 -11.80 -18.45
N THR A 151 -5.32 -13.01 -18.98
CA THR A 151 -6.09 -13.24 -20.21
C THR A 151 -7.53 -12.77 -20.07
N VAL A 152 -8.13 -13.04 -18.90
CA VAL A 152 -9.46 -12.51 -18.55
C VAL A 152 -9.45 -10.99 -18.53
N GLY A 153 -8.46 -10.37 -17.90
CA GLY A 153 -8.31 -8.91 -17.85
C GLY A 153 -8.19 -8.29 -19.24
N GLU A 154 -7.38 -8.87 -20.14
CA GLU A 154 -7.26 -8.43 -21.53
C GLU A 154 -8.60 -8.57 -22.30
N THR A 155 -9.36 -9.62 -22.02
CA THR A 155 -10.67 -9.86 -22.65
C THR A 155 -11.69 -8.81 -22.19
N VAL A 156 -11.73 -8.51 -20.88
CA VAL A 156 -12.58 -7.45 -20.32
C VAL A 156 -12.20 -6.09 -20.89
N ALA A 157 -10.89 -5.81 -20.99
CA ALA A 157 -10.41 -4.54 -21.54
C ALA A 157 -10.84 -4.34 -23.00
N LYS A 158 -10.84 -5.40 -23.83
CA LYS A 158 -11.29 -5.36 -25.23
C LYS A 158 -12.81 -5.23 -25.37
N ASN A 159 -13.58 -5.84 -24.46
CA ASN A 159 -15.04 -5.89 -24.56
C ASN A 159 -15.69 -5.64 -23.18
N PRO A 160 -15.59 -4.43 -22.62
CA PRO A 160 -16.14 -4.15 -21.30
C PRO A 160 -17.65 -4.35 -21.25
N ALA A 161 -18.12 -4.94 -20.17
CA ALA A 161 -19.51 -5.30 -19.85
C ALA A 161 -20.17 -6.39 -20.73
N LYS A 162 -19.48 -6.95 -21.72
CA LYS A 162 -20.06 -7.97 -22.60
C LYS A 162 -19.80 -9.41 -22.16
N THR A 163 -18.64 -9.67 -21.56
CA THR A 163 -18.19 -11.06 -21.33
C THR A 163 -18.21 -11.46 -19.86
N PHE A 164 -17.56 -10.70 -19.00
CA PHE A 164 -17.39 -11.01 -17.58
C PHE A 164 -17.77 -9.79 -16.74
N ASN A 165 -19.00 -9.75 -16.23
CA ASN A 165 -19.49 -8.64 -15.44
C ASN A 165 -20.36 -9.13 -14.25
N PRO A 166 -19.94 -8.90 -13.00
CA PRO A 166 -18.66 -8.30 -12.61
C PRO A 166 -17.46 -9.20 -12.88
N LEU A 167 -16.25 -8.61 -12.96
CA LEU A 167 -15.00 -9.32 -12.79
C LEU A 167 -14.56 -9.20 -11.33
N PHE A 168 -14.42 -10.31 -10.65
CA PHE A 168 -13.95 -10.36 -9.26
C PHE A 168 -12.58 -11.04 -9.21
N LEU A 169 -11.53 -10.26 -8.89
CA LEU A 169 -10.16 -10.72 -8.77
C LEU A 169 -9.81 -10.91 -7.30
N TYR A 170 -9.36 -12.09 -6.92
CA TYR A 170 -8.94 -12.31 -5.55
C TYR A 170 -7.58 -13.02 -5.46
N GLY A 171 -6.96 -12.94 -4.31
CA GLY A 171 -5.67 -13.58 -4.04
C GLY A 171 -4.92 -12.88 -2.92
N PRO A 172 -3.84 -13.48 -2.41
CA PRO A 172 -3.06 -12.94 -1.30
C PRO A 172 -2.60 -11.48 -1.54
N SER A 173 -2.19 -10.79 -0.48
CA SER A 173 -1.65 -9.45 -0.61
C SER A 173 -0.36 -9.45 -1.43
N GLY A 174 -0.18 -8.45 -2.30
CA GLY A 174 1.06 -8.26 -3.07
C GLY A 174 1.25 -9.17 -4.28
N VAL A 175 0.22 -9.91 -4.74
CA VAL A 175 0.31 -10.76 -5.96
C VAL A 175 0.06 -9.99 -7.28
N GLY A 176 -0.32 -8.72 -7.22
CA GLY A 176 -0.53 -7.87 -8.41
C GLY A 176 -1.98 -7.58 -8.77
N LYS A 177 -2.96 -7.76 -7.86
CA LYS A 177 -4.38 -7.43 -8.11
C LYS A 177 -4.57 -5.99 -8.56
N THR A 178 -4.07 -5.04 -7.78
CA THR A 178 -4.12 -3.60 -8.07
C THR A 178 -3.44 -3.26 -9.40
N HIS A 179 -2.32 -3.91 -9.72
CA HIS A 179 -1.64 -3.73 -11.01
C HIS A 179 -2.54 -4.18 -12.17
N LEU A 180 -3.10 -5.39 -12.08
CA LEU A 180 -3.95 -5.93 -13.14
C LEU A 180 -5.21 -5.07 -13.35
N THR A 181 -5.87 -4.61 -12.29
CA THR A 181 -7.06 -3.75 -12.42
C THR A 181 -6.76 -2.40 -13.04
N ASN A 182 -5.63 -1.78 -12.66
CA ASN A 182 -5.16 -0.56 -13.30
C ASN A 182 -4.82 -0.80 -14.78
N ALA A 183 -4.14 -1.91 -15.11
CA ALA A 183 -3.84 -2.26 -16.50
C ALA A 183 -5.10 -2.43 -17.34
N ILE A 184 -6.16 -3.06 -16.79
CA ILE A 184 -7.45 -3.17 -17.44
C ILE A 184 -8.06 -1.78 -17.68
N GLY A 185 -8.09 -0.93 -16.63
CA GLY A 185 -8.66 0.42 -16.71
C GLY A 185 -7.93 1.29 -17.73
N THR A 186 -6.60 1.29 -17.72
CA THR A 186 -5.74 2.01 -18.68
C THR A 186 -6.03 1.54 -20.10
N ARG A 187 -6.07 0.22 -20.32
CA ARG A 187 -6.33 -0.34 -21.65
C ARG A 187 -7.74 -0.01 -22.16
N ILE A 188 -8.75 0.03 -21.26
CA ILE A 188 -10.11 0.49 -21.65
C ILE A 188 -10.07 1.95 -22.07
N LYS A 189 -9.37 2.83 -21.34
CA LYS A 189 -9.24 4.24 -21.67
C LYS A 189 -8.53 4.48 -22.99
N GLU A 190 -7.52 3.65 -23.31
CA GLU A 190 -6.84 3.68 -24.63
C GLU A 190 -7.77 3.27 -25.78
N LEU A 191 -8.56 2.20 -25.59
CA LEU A 191 -9.45 1.67 -26.63
C LEU A 191 -10.77 2.46 -26.76
N TYR A 192 -11.23 3.04 -25.65
CA TYR A 192 -12.52 3.74 -25.53
C TYR A 192 -12.35 5.04 -24.74
N PRO A 193 -11.73 6.08 -25.31
CA PRO A 193 -11.44 7.34 -24.62
C PRO A 193 -12.68 8.02 -24.03
N GLU A 194 -13.85 7.83 -24.67
CA GLU A 194 -15.14 8.38 -24.28
C GLU A 194 -15.73 7.73 -23.03
N LYS A 195 -15.28 6.52 -22.65
CA LYS A 195 -15.80 5.83 -21.46
C LYS A 195 -15.30 6.47 -20.18
N ARG A 196 -16.21 6.65 -19.25
CA ARG A 196 -15.91 7.14 -17.90
C ARG A 196 -15.42 5.97 -17.06
N VAL A 197 -14.10 5.85 -16.92
CA VAL A 197 -13.43 4.86 -16.09
C VAL A 197 -13.08 5.50 -14.76
N LEU A 198 -13.37 4.82 -13.64
CA LEU A 198 -13.00 5.27 -12.30
C LEU A 198 -12.41 4.11 -11.51
N TYR A 199 -11.20 4.33 -11.00
CA TYR A 199 -10.57 3.48 -9.99
C TYR A 199 -10.71 4.12 -8.62
N VAL A 200 -11.16 3.35 -7.63
CA VAL A 200 -11.28 3.80 -6.24
C VAL A 200 -11.02 2.63 -5.29
N SER A 201 -10.29 2.86 -4.18
CA SER A 201 -10.22 1.87 -3.11
C SER A 201 -11.53 1.83 -2.32
N ALA A 202 -11.87 0.68 -1.76
CA ALA A 202 -13.04 0.56 -0.89
C ALA A 202 -12.98 1.53 0.29
N HIS A 203 -11.79 1.79 0.85
CA HIS A 203 -11.58 2.79 1.88
C HIS A 203 -11.96 4.21 1.41
N LEU A 204 -11.45 4.62 0.25
CA LEU A 204 -11.76 5.96 -0.29
C LEU A 204 -13.25 6.11 -0.60
N PHE A 205 -13.89 5.05 -1.12
CA PHE A 205 -15.33 5.03 -1.31
C PHE A 205 -16.10 5.25 0.02
N GLN A 206 -15.66 4.60 1.12
CA GLN A 206 -16.27 4.81 2.44
C GLN A 206 -16.10 6.24 2.94
N VAL A 207 -14.91 6.83 2.75
CA VAL A 207 -14.64 8.23 3.13
C VAL A 207 -15.56 9.17 2.35
N GLN A 208 -15.61 9.02 1.02
CA GLN A 208 -16.48 9.84 0.15
C GLN A 208 -17.97 9.68 0.51
N TYR A 209 -18.42 8.45 0.79
CA TYR A 209 -19.76 8.18 1.25
C TYR A 209 -20.06 8.92 2.57
N THR A 210 -19.19 8.78 3.57
CA THR A 210 -19.36 9.38 4.89
C THR A 210 -19.40 10.91 4.79
N ASP A 211 -18.53 11.49 4.00
CA ASP A 211 -18.49 12.94 3.74
C ASP A 211 -19.75 13.42 3.03
N SER A 212 -20.26 12.68 2.05
CA SER A 212 -21.48 13.03 1.33
C SER A 212 -22.71 13.04 2.26
N VAL A 213 -22.78 12.10 3.20
CA VAL A 213 -23.85 12.05 4.22
C VAL A 213 -23.70 13.23 5.20
N ARG A 214 -22.47 13.50 5.66
CA ARG A 214 -22.20 14.61 6.60
C ARG A 214 -22.52 15.97 6.02
N THR A 215 -22.23 16.16 4.73
CA THR A 215 -22.45 17.42 4.01
C THR A 215 -23.81 17.53 3.33
N ASN A 216 -24.70 16.54 3.50
CA ASN A 216 -26.01 16.45 2.86
C ASN A 216 -25.99 16.43 1.32
N HIS A 217 -24.92 15.87 0.71
CA HIS A 217 -24.74 15.69 -0.73
C HIS A 217 -24.84 14.23 -1.15
N PHE A 218 -25.59 13.44 -0.41
CA PHE A 218 -25.71 12.00 -0.68
C PHE A 218 -26.27 11.68 -2.08
N ASN A 219 -27.25 12.48 -2.54
CA ASN A 219 -27.83 12.29 -3.89
C ASN A 219 -26.81 12.59 -5.01
N ASP A 220 -25.95 13.57 -4.81
CA ASP A 220 -24.90 13.92 -5.77
C ASP A 220 -23.84 12.78 -5.83
N PHE A 221 -23.52 12.20 -4.69
CA PHE A 221 -22.63 11.02 -4.60
C PHE A 221 -23.20 9.84 -5.38
N ILE A 222 -24.47 9.47 -5.18
CA ILE A 222 -25.12 8.39 -5.93
C ILE A 222 -25.14 8.70 -7.44
N SER A 223 -25.60 9.92 -7.78
CA SER A 223 -25.70 10.36 -9.18
C SER A 223 -24.33 10.30 -9.88
N PHE A 224 -23.26 10.73 -9.21
CA PHE A 224 -21.90 10.66 -9.74
C PHE A 224 -21.50 9.23 -10.08
N TYR A 225 -21.63 8.28 -9.12
CA TYR A 225 -21.25 6.88 -9.36
C TYR A 225 -22.11 6.22 -10.44
N GLN A 226 -23.38 6.61 -10.59
CA GLN A 226 -24.27 6.09 -11.64
C GLN A 226 -23.87 6.51 -13.05
N THR A 227 -23.07 7.58 -13.20
CA THR A 227 -22.59 8.04 -14.53
C THR A 227 -21.34 7.28 -14.99
N ILE A 228 -20.74 6.43 -14.17
CA ILE A 228 -19.51 5.71 -14.51
C ILE A 228 -19.80 4.56 -15.47
N ASP A 229 -18.94 4.38 -16.49
CA ASP A 229 -19.04 3.27 -17.44
C ASP A 229 -18.26 2.04 -16.99
N VAL A 230 -17.12 2.25 -16.30
CA VAL A 230 -16.27 1.20 -15.77
C VAL A 230 -15.86 1.57 -14.36
N LEU A 231 -16.40 0.87 -13.39
CA LEU A 231 -16.09 1.09 -11.98
C LEU A 231 -15.16 -0.01 -11.46
N ILE A 232 -13.99 0.39 -10.97
CA ILE A 232 -13.00 -0.49 -10.36
C ILE A 232 -12.97 -0.18 -8.87
N ILE A 233 -13.32 -1.17 -8.02
CA ILE A 233 -13.21 -1.07 -6.56
C ILE A 233 -12.11 -2.01 -6.09
N ASP A 234 -11.06 -1.43 -5.52
CA ASP A 234 -9.95 -2.20 -4.97
C ASP A 234 -10.14 -2.46 -3.47
N ASP A 235 -9.76 -3.66 -3.04
CA ASP A 235 -9.82 -4.12 -1.64
C ASP A 235 -11.23 -4.11 -1.01
N ILE A 236 -12.22 -4.71 -1.70
CA ILE A 236 -13.64 -4.73 -1.30
C ILE A 236 -13.88 -5.33 0.10
N GLN A 237 -12.95 -6.14 0.64
CA GLN A 237 -13.02 -6.68 1.99
C GLN A 237 -13.09 -5.59 3.08
N GLU A 238 -12.66 -4.37 2.79
CA GLU A 238 -12.76 -3.25 3.73
C GLU A 238 -14.21 -2.79 3.99
N PHE A 239 -15.16 -3.18 3.15
CA PHE A 239 -16.58 -2.95 3.43
C PHE A 239 -17.14 -3.87 4.53
N ALA A 240 -16.40 -4.90 4.94
CA ALA A 240 -16.87 -5.87 5.94
C ALA A 240 -17.27 -5.17 7.26
N GLY A 241 -18.46 -5.48 7.75
CA GLY A 241 -19.01 -4.88 8.98
C GLY A 241 -19.59 -3.48 8.84
N VAL A 242 -19.45 -2.80 7.69
CA VAL A 242 -19.95 -1.42 7.47
C VAL A 242 -21.25 -1.46 6.67
N THR A 243 -22.35 -1.85 7.32
CA THR A 243 -23.65 -2.11 6.70
C THR A 243 -24.19 -0.95 5.84
N LYS A 244 -24.05 0.30 6.30
CA LYS A 244 -24.56 1.45 5.55
C LYS A 244 -23.84 1.64 4.21
N THR A 245 -22.52 1.50 4.20
CA THR A 245 -21.72 1.56 2.97
C THR A 245 -22.05 0.39 2.03
N GLN A 246 -22.19 -0.81 2.58
CA GLN A 246 -22.61 -2.00 1.81
C GLN A 246 -23.96 -1.80 1.13
N ASN A 247 -24.95 -1.25 1.84
CA ASN A 247 -26.26 -0.93 1.28
C ASN A 247 -26.16 0.06 0.12
N THR A 248 -25.41 1.13 0.29
CA THR A 248 -25.23 2.14 -0.75
C THR A 248 -24.51 1.57 -1.96
N PHE A 249 -23.42 0.82 -1.73
CA PHE A 249 -22.71 0.14 -2.80
C PHE A 249 -23.58 -0.87 -3.55
N PHE A 250 -24.46 -1.61 -2.84
CA PHE A 250 -25.39 -2.52 -3.45
C PHE A 250 -26.33 -1.84 -4.45
N HIS A 251 -26.84 -0.64 -4.14
CA HIS A 251 -27.68 0.12 -5.05
C HIS A 251 -26.90 0.62 -6.28
N ILE A 252 -25.69 1.13 -6.08
CA ILE A 252 -24.79 1.55 -7.17
C ILE A 252 -24.45 0.34 -8.07
N PHE A 253 -24.05 -0.78 -7.45
CA PHE A 253 -23.73 -2.02 -8.16
C PHE A 253 -24.88 -2.47 -9.06
N ASN A 254 -26.10 -2.57 -8.52
CA ASN A 254 -27.27 -2.98 -9.30
C ASN A 254 -27.56 -2.03 -10.46
N HIS A 255 -27.51 -0.71 -10.22
CA HIS A 255 -27.72 0.28 -11.27
C HIS A 255 -26.70 0.12 -12.39
N LEU A 256 -25.42 0.04 -12.08
CA LEU A 256 -24.37 -0.11 -13.08
C LEU A 256 -24.50 -1.42 -13.86
N HIS A 257 -24.72 -2.52 -13.15
CA HIS A 257 -24.88 -3.84 -13.78
C HIS A 257 -26.07 -3.90 -14.72
N GLN A 258 -27.25 -3.39 -14.31
CA GLN A 258 -28.47 -3.35 -15.12
C GLN A 258 -28.35 -2.47 -16.37
N ASN A 259 -27.53 -1.40 -16.30
CA ASN A 259 -27.28 -0.51 -17.43
C ASN A 259 -26.08 -0.95 -18.28
N GLY A 260 -25.61 -2.18 -18.14
CA GLY A 260 -24.51 -2.72 -18.95
C GLY A 260 -23.19 -1.99 -18.74
N LYS A 261 -22.92 -1.49 -17.52
CA LYS A 261 -21.66 -0.89 -17.12
C LYS A 261 -20.74 -1.95 -16.53
N GLN A 262 -19.42 -1.84 -16.75
CA GLN A 262 -18.46 -2.82 -16.26
C GLN A 262 -18.14 -2.58 -14.78
N LEU A 263 -18.17 -3.66 -14.01
CA LEU A 263 -17.71 -3.69 -12.61
C LEU A 263 -16.49 -4.58 -12.50
N ILE A 264 -15.44 -4.08 -11.83
CA ILE A 264 -14.21 -4.82 -11.53
C ILE A 264 -13.94 -4.66 -10.03
N LEU A 265 -13.84 -5.77 -9.33
CA LEU A 265 -13.67 -5.79 -7.88
C LEU A 265 -12.43 -6.59 -7.53
N THR A 266 -11.68 -6.15 -6.50
CA THR A 266 -10.60 -6.96 -5.96
C THR A 266 -10.81 -7.29 -4.50
N SER A 267 -10.19 -8.39 -4.05
CA SER A 267 -10.21 -8.81 -2.65
C SER A 267 -8.95 -9.60 -2.28
N ASP A 268 -8.63 -9.64 -0.99
CA ASP A 268 -7.57 -10.50 -0.45
C ASP A 268 -8.00 -11.99 -0.40
N ARG A 269 -9.30 -12.27 -0.53
CA ARG A 269 -9.89 -13.61 -0.42
C ARG A 269 -11.12 -13.80 -1.31
N ALA A 270 -11.48 -15.04 -1.56
CA ALA A 270 -12.66 -15.38 -2.36
C ALA A 270 -13.98 -14.86 -1.73
N PRO A 271 -15.03 -14.56 -2.54
CA PRO A 271 -16.30 -14.04 -2.04
C PRO A 271 -16.92 -14.89 -0.92
N VAL A 272 -16.76 -16.21 -0.98
CA VAL A 272 -17.29 -17.15 0.04
C VAL A 272 -16.63 -17.01 1.41
N MET A 273 -15.43 -16.41 1.45
CA MET A 273 -14.63 -16.21 2.68
C MET A 273 -14.77 -14.80 3.27
N LEU A 274 -15.55 -13.91 2.66
CA LEU A 274 -15.74 -12.53 3.10
C LEU A 274 -16.73 -12.47 4.27
N GLN A 275 -16.21 -12.63 5.50
CA GLN A 275 -17.00 -12.48 6.72
C GLN A 275 -17.39 -11.02 6.95
N GLY A 276 -18.62 -10.77 7.43
CA GLY A 276 -19.14 -9.41 7.67
C GLY A 276 -19.63 -8.68 6.41
N MET A 277 -19.65 -9.37 5.26
CA MET A 277 -20.29 -8.89 4.03
C MET A 277 -21.72 -9.42 3.92
N GLU A 278 -22.65 -8.57 3.48
CA GLU A 278 -24.04 -8.98 3.28
C GLU A 278 -24.17 -10.03 2.16
N GLU A 279 -24.98 -11.07 2.41
CA GLU A 279 -25.16 -12.21 1.50
C GLU A 279 -25.63 -11.80 0.09
N ARG A 280 -26.44 -10.74 0.02
CA ARG A 280 -26.90 -10.20 -1.27
C ARG A 280 -25.75 -9.62 -2.13
N LEU A 281 -24.70 -9.02 -1.52
CA LEU A 281 -23.50 -8.60 -2.23
C LEU A 281 -22.65 -9.81 -2.65
N LEU A 282 -22.45 -10.76 -1.74
CA LEU A 282 -21.71 -11.99 -2.04
C LEU A 282 -22.30 -12.76 -3.23
N THR A 283 -23.64 -12.82 -3.30
CA THR A 283 -24.34 -13.44 -4.43
C THR A 283 -24.04 -12.71 -5.74
N ARG A 284 -24.02 -11.37 -5.73
CA ARG A 284 -23.73 -10.55 -6.92
C ARG A 284 -22.28 -10.63 -7.37
N PHE A 285 -21.35 -10.72 -6.44
CA PHE A 285 -19.93 -10.89 -6.78
C PHE A 285 -19.67 -12.20 -7.56
N LYS A 286 -20.52 -13.20 -7.36
CA LYS A 286 -20.46 -14.49 -8.05
C LYS A 286 -21.20 -14.52 -9.41
N TRP A 287 -21.97 -13.50 -9.77
CA TRP A 287 -22.72 -13.49 -11.03
C TRP A 287 -21.84 -13.51 -12.27
N GLY A 288 -20.70 -12.82 -12.21
CA GLY A 288 -19.75 -12.77 -13.31
C GLY A 288 -18.64 -13.80 -13.18
N LEU A 289 -17.43 -13.39 -13.43
CA LEU A 289 -16.25 -14.25 -13.31
C LEU A 289 -15.48 -13.94 -12.04
N VAL A 290 -15.21 -14.97 -11.26
CA VAL A 290 -14.32 -14.93 -10.09
C VAL A 290 -13.01 -15.58 -10.50
N ALA A 291 -11.92 -14.80 -10.52
CA ALA A 291 -10.59 -15.25 -10.94
C ALA A 291 -9.58 -15.05 -9.82
N GLU A 292 -8.79 -16.08 -9.59
CA GLU A 292 -7.72 -16.07 -8.59
C GLU A 292 -6.41 -15.57 -9.20
N LEU A 293 -5.69 -14.74 -8.43
CA LEU A 293 -4.28 -14.48 -8.65
C LEU A 293 -3.48 -15.24 -7.59
N GLU A 294 -2.79 -16.27 -8.01
CA GLU A 294 -1.94 -17.06 -7.15
C GLU A 294 -0.61 -16.36 -6.84
N LYS A 295 0.09 -16.86 -5.82
CA LYS A 295 1.47 -16.44 -5.56
C LYS A 295 2.35 -16.77 -6.77
N PRO A 296 3.27 -15.88 -7.16
CA PRO A 296 4.15 -16.13 -8.30
C PRO A 296 5.06 -17.31 -8.05
N ASP A 297 5.20 -18.18 -9.04
CA ASP A 297 6.19 -19.25 -9.04
C ASP A 297 7.61 -18.69 -9.18
N VAL A 298 8.63 -19.54 -9.01
CA VAL A 298 10.04 -19.11 -9.05
C VAL A 298 10.41 -18.47 -10.38
N GLU A 299 9.93 -19.02 -11.49
CA GLU A 299 10.22 -18.48 -12.82
C GLU A 299 9.56 -17.12 -13.05
N LEU A 300 8.32 -16.98 -12.64
CA LEU A 300 7.64 -15.67 -12.71
C LEU A 300 8.36 -14.64 -11.83
N ARG A 301 8.81 -15.01 -10.62
CA ARG A 301 9.59 -14.12 -9.76
C ARG A 301 10.89 -13.67 -10.43
N LYS A 302 11.65 -14.60 -11.04
CA LYS A 302 12.86 -14.27 -11.81
C LYS A 302 12.56 -13.30 -12.94
N ASN A 303 11.50 -13.53 -13.68
CA ASN A 303 11.12 -12.67 -14.80
C ASN A 303 10.67 -11.28 -14.34
N ILE A 304 9.93 -11.18 -13.23
CA ILE A 304 9.58 -9.89 -12.60
C ILE A 304 10.84 -9.13 -12.19
N LEU A 305 11.78 -9.81 -11.51
CA LEU A 305 13.05 -9.22 -11.09
C LEU A 305 13.88 -8.73 -12.28
N ARG A 306 14.06 -9.57 -13.32
CA ARG A 306 14.79 -9.19 -14.53
C ARG A 306 14.17 -7.98 -15.25
N ASN A 307 12.84 -7.97 -15.35
CA ASN A 307 12.13 -6.85 -15.97
C ASN A 307 12.32 -5.54 -15.16
N LYS A 308 12.14 -5.62 -13.83
CA LYS A 308 12.34 -4.48 -12.93
C LYS A 308 13.77 -3.95 -13.00
N ILE A 309 14.76 -4.83 -12.89
CA ILE A 309 16.20 -4.51 -12.98
C ILE A 309 16.52 -3.81 -14.30
N ARG A 310 16.02 -4.36 -15.42
CA ARG A 310 16.24 -3.78 -16.75
C ARG A 310 15.61 -2.39 -16.88
N ARG A 311 14.38 -2.24 -16.40
CA ARG A 311 13.65 -0.96 -16.44
C ARG A 311 14.32 0.11 -15.59
N ASP A 312 14.83 -0.27 -14.42
CA ASP A 312 15.50 0.66 -13.51
C ASP A 312 16.98 0.89 -13.90
N GLY A 313 17.44 0.28 -15.00
CA GLY A 313 18.82 0.47 -15.52
C GLY A 313 19.93 -0.13 -14.65
N LEU A 314 19.60 -1.17 -13.87
CA LEU A 314 20.51 -1.78 -12.92
C LEU A 314 21.34 -2.90 -13.54
N ASN A 315 22.56 -3.07 -13.02
CA ASN A 315 23.39 -4.22 -13.32
C ASN A 315 23.48 -5.12 -12.08
N ILE A 316 22.60 -6.13 -12.01
CA ILE A 316 22.57 -7.11 -10.91
C ILE A 316 22.93 -8.49 -11.49
N PRO A 317 23.91 -9.21 -10.92
CA PRO A 317 24.30 -10.53 -11.37
C PRO A 317 23.14 -11.55 -11.31
N GLU A 318 23.07 -12.45 -12.28
CA GLU A 318 22.02 -13.48 -12.34
C GLU A 318 22.01 -14.39 -11.10
N THR A 319 23.15 -14.60 -10.47
CA THR A 319 23.27 -15.34 -9.20
C THR A 319 22.45 -14.67 -8.08
N VAL A 320 22.47 -13.34 -8.01
CA VAL A 320 21.69 -12.56 -7.04
C VAL A 320 20.20 -12.65 -7.36
N ILE A 321 19.81 -12.54 -8.63
CA ILE A 321 18.42 -12.67 -9.08
C ILE A 321 17.86 -14.04 -8.68
N ASN A 322 18.60 -15.10 -8.96
CA ASN A 322 18.22 -16.47 -8.60
C ASN A 322 18.05 -16.61 -7.08
N TYR A 323 19.03 -16.12 -6.31
CA TYR A 323 18.98 -16.17 -4.86
C TYR A 323 17.74 -15.46 -4.29
N ILE A 324 17.44 -14.24 -4.75
CA ILE A 324 16.26 -13.49 -4.31
C ILE A 324 14.97 -14.25 -4.68
N ALA A 325 14.87 -14.71 -5.93
CA ALA A 325 13.67 -15.40 -6.41
C ALA A 325 13.39 -16.71 -5.66
N GLU A 326 14.40 -17.41 -5.18
CA GLU A 326 14.27 -18.67 -4.44
C GLU A 326 13.91 -18.45 -2.97
N ASN A 327 14.44 -17.38 -2.35
CA ASN A 327 14.29 -17.14 -0.91
C ASN A 327 13.16 -16.17 -0.54
N VAL A 328 12.61 -15.42 -1.50
CA VAL A 328 11.53 -14.46 -1.28
C VAL A 328 10.29 -14.94 -2.03
N ASN A 329 9.34 -15.52 -1.31
CA ASN A 329 8.19 -16.24 -1.89
C ASN A 329 6.83 -15.69 -1.49
N GLU A 330 6.77 -14.66 -0.64
CA GLU A 330 5.49 -14.19 -0.08
C GLU A 330 4.75 -13.25 -1.04
N SER A 331 5.41 -12.24 -1.59
CA SER A 331 4.74 -11.24 -2.44
C SER A 331 5.68 -10.55 -3.44
N VAL A 332 5.10 -10.01 -4.53
CA VAL A 332 5.84 -9.18 -5.50
C VAL A 332 6.30 -7.87 -4.84
N ARG A 333 5.53 -7.32 -3.88
CA ARG A 333 5.93 -6.11 -3.13
C ARG A 333 7.23 -6.32 -2.36
N GLU A 334 7.45 -7.51 -1.79
CA GLU A 334 8.70 -7.83 -1.10
C GLU A 334 9.86 -7.90 -2.07
N LEU A 335 9.67 -8.51 -3.24
CA LEU A 335 10.69 -8.54 -4.29
C LEU A 335 11.09 -7.12 -4.70
N GLU A 336 10.13 -6.24 -4.91
CA GLU A 336 10.38 -4.82 -5.23
C GLU A 336 11.09 -4.10 -4.09
N GLY A 337 10.67 -4.32 -2.84
CA GLY A 337 11.31 -3.74 -1.65
C GLY A 337 12.77 -4.14 -1.50
N ILE A 338 13.10 -5.41 -1.81
CA ILE A 338 14.47 -5.90 -1.77
C ILE A 338 15.31 -5.26 -2.87
N ILE A 339 14.79 -5.16 -4.11
CA ILE A 339 15.50 -4.46 -5.20
C ILE A 339 15.75 -3.00 -4.83
N ASN A 340 14.75 -2.30 -4.33
CA ASN A 340 14.90 -0.91 -3.91
C ASN A 340 15.95 -0.76 -2.79
N SER A 341 16.01 -1.73 -1.87
CA SER A 341 17.02 -1.75 -0.79
C SER A 341 18.43 -2.02 -1.33
N LEU A 342 18.57 -2.93 -2.29
CA LEU A 342 19.83 -3.20 -2.98
C LEU A 342 20.33 -1.97 -3.74
N LEU A 343 19.41 -1.31 -4.46
CA LEU A 343 19.67 -0.07 -5.17
C LEU A 343 20.19 1.02 -4.22
N ALA A 344 19.43 1.29 -3.16
CA ALA A 344 19.81 2.32 -2.21
C ALA A 344 21.20 2.07 -1.63
N GLN A 345 21.53 0.81 -1.29
CA GLN A 345 22.85 0.48 -0.75
C GLN A 345 23.95 0.56 -1.82
N SER A 346 23.71 0.10 -3.05
CA SER A 346 24.66 0.22 -4.14
C SER A 346 25.03 1.68 -4.44
N ILE A 347 24.02 2.54 -4.50
CA ILE A 347 24.19 3.98 -4.75
C ILE A 347 24.91 4.67 -3.58
N ILE A 348 24.45 4.44 -2.33
CA ILE A 348 24.99 5.12 -1.15
C ILE A 348 26.45 4.72 -0.89
N PHE A 349 26.76 3.44 -1.01
CA PHE A 349 28.10 2.91 -0.69
C PHE A 349 29.01 2.80 -1.93
N LYS A 350 28.53 3.17 -3.14
CA LYS A 350 29.24 3.04 -4.41
C LYS A 350 29.86 1.64 -4.60
N ARG A 351 29.08 0.60 -4.28
CA ARG A 351 29.47 -0.79 -4.39
C ARG A 351 28.58 -1.50 -5.38
N ASP A 352 29.17 -2.40 -6.15
CA ASP A 352 28.40 -3.32 -6.98
C ASP A 352 27.53 -4.23 -6.12
N VAL A 353 26.39 -4.63 -6.66
CA VAL A 353 25.49 -5.57 -5.98
C VAL A 353 26.09 -6.95 -6.07
N ASP A 354 26.52 -7.49 -4.94
CA ASP A 354 27.04 -8.86 -4.79
C ASP A 354 26.07 -9.76 -4.01
N LEU A 355 26.39 -11.05 -3.98
CA LEU A 355 25.58 -12.05 -3.30
C LEU A 355 25.54 -11.82 -1.77
N ASP A 356 26.66 -11.42 -1.17
CA ASP A 356 26.72 -11.15 0.28
C ASP A 356 25.82 -10.02 0.71
N LEU A 357 25.72 -8.98 -0.13
CA LEU A 357 24.79 -7.86 0.09
C LEU A 357 23.35 -8.34 -0.02
N ALA A 358 23.03 -9.10 -1.05
CA ALA A 358 21.70 -9.65 -1.26
C ALA A 358 21.28 -10.56 -0.09
N GLU A 359 22.17 -11.44 0.37
CA GLU A 359 21.90 -12.31 1.53
C GLU A 359 21.58 -11.51 2.79
N ARG A 360 22.32 -10.46 3.07
CA ARG A 360 22.08 -9.61 4.25
C ARG A 360 20.74 -8.90 4.19
N ILE A 361 20.35 -8.41 3.01
CA ILE A 361 19.08 -7.71 2.83
C ILE A 361 17.91 -8.69 2.92
N VAL A 362 17.98 -9.80 2.20
CA VAL A 362 16.96 -10.86 2.21
C VAL A 362 16.77 -11.41 3.62
N ARG A 363 17.86 -11.73 4.35
CA ARG A 363 17.75 -12.19 5.75
C ARG A 363 17.06 -11.17 6.68
N LYS A 364 17.25 -9.88 6.47
CA LYS A 364 16.54 -8.85 7.22
C LYS A 364 15.06 -8.80 6.85
N ALA A 365 14.75 -8.83 5.56
CA ALA A 365 13.39 -8.80 5.08
C ALA A 365 12.61 -10.05 5.52
N VAL A 366 13.13 -11.25 5.26
CA VAL A 366 12.48 -12.53 5.61
C VAL A 366 12.34 -12.70 7.13
N ARG A 367 13.33 -12.33 7.94
CA ARG A 367 13.22 -12.41 9.41
C ARG A 367 12.14 -11.49 9.99
N CYS A 368 11.85 -10.37 9.35
CA CYS A 368 10.72 -9.53 9.75
C CYS A 368 9.36 -10.21 9.52
N TYR A 369 9.27 -11.13 8.57
CA TYR A 369 8.04 -11.86 8.24
C TYR A 369 7.95 -13.26 8.87
N GLU A 370 9.08 -13.90 9.19
CA GLU A 370 9.11 -15.19 9.89
C GLU A 370 8.74 -15.10 11.37
N SER A 371 8.62 -13.91 11.94
CA SER A 371 7.97 -13.75 13.23
C SER A 371 6.46 -13.99 13.07
N LYS A 372 6.03 -15.24 12.89
CA LYS A 372 4.63 -15.62 13.14
C LYS A 372 4.26 -15.02 14.49
N PRO A 373 3.12 -14.32 14.59
CA PRO A 373 2.69 -13.79 15.88
C PRO A 373 2.69 -14.95 16.86
N VAL A 374 3.43 -14.79 17.94
CA VAL A 374 3.51 -15.79 19.01
C VAL A 374 2.09 -16.05 19.48
N THR A 375 1.63 -17.31 19.40
CA THR A 375 0.29 -17.68 19.85
C THR A 375 0.28 -17.92 21.36
N VAL A 376 -0.91 -17.92 21.97
CA VAL A 376 -1.03 -18.23 23.40
C VAL A 376 -0.60 -19.67 23.67
N GLU A 377 -0.86 -20.58 22.72
CA GLU A 377 -0.46 -21.98 22.75
C GLU A 377 1.07 -22.14 22.71
N ASP A 378 1.77 -21.40 21.84
CA ASP A 378 3.23 -21.38 21.79
C ASP A 378 3.83 -20.95 23.14
N ILE A 379 3.22 -19.94 23.79
CA ILE A 379 3.66 -19.44 25.09
C ILE A 379 3.46 -20.52 26.17
N ILE A 380 2.29 -21.16 26.19
CA ILE A 380 2.01 -22.25 27.13
C ILE A 380 3.09 -23.34 27.00
N GLN A 381 3.35 -23.80 25.77
CA GLN A 381 4.35 -24.84 25.50
C GLN A 381 5.75 -24.44 26.00
N LYS A 382 6.20 -23.22 25.70
CA LYS A 382 7.52 -22.72 26.10
C LYS A 382 7.66 -22.58 27.61
N VAL A 383 6.64 -22.04 28.29
CA VAL A 383 6.61 -21.90 29.74
C VAL A 383 6.59 -23.27 30.43
N CYS A 384 5.77 -24.22 29.93
CA CYS A 384 5.74 -25.58 30.45
C CYS A 384 7.07 -26.28 30.31
N ASN A 385 7.72 -26.17 29.16
CA ASN A 385 9.05 -26.77 28.93
C ASN A 385 10.13 -26.16 29.85
N HIS A 386 10.11 -24.85 30.10
CA HIS A 386 11.07 -24.20 30.99
C HIS A 386 10.95 -24.65 32.44
N TYR A 387 9.73 -24.83 32.93
CA TYR A 387 9.46 -25.28 34.28
C TYR A 387 9.31 -26.81 34.44
N GLU A 388 9.57 -27.56 33.37
CA GLU A 388 9.44 -29.03 33.32
C GLU A 388 8.06 -29.55 33.79
N ILE A 389 6.98 -28.83 33.42
CA ILE A 389 5.62 -29.19 33.80
C ILE A 389 4.86 -29.62 32.52
N GLU A 390 4.12 -30.71 32.63
CA GLU A 390 3.28 -31.22 31.54
C GLU A 390 2.16 -30.24 31.19
N GLU A 391 1.94 -29.94 29.90
CA GLU A 391 0.89 -29.00 29.44
C GLU A 391 -0.50 -29.35 29.99
N SER A 392 -0.82 -30.64 30.10
CA SER A 392 -2.06 -31.14 30.67
C SER A 392 -2.33 -30.57 32.06
N ALA A 393 -1.28 -30.38 32.88
CA ALA A 393 -1.37 -29.89 34.25
C ALA A 393 -1.89 -28.45 34.37
N ILE A 394 -1.63 -27.61 33.34
CA ILE A 394 -2.12 -26.23 33.31
C ILE A 394 -3.67 -26.18 33.27
N HIS A 395 -4.30 -27.11 32.58
CA HIS A 395 -5.75 -27.16 32.42
C HIS A 395 -6.48 -27.79 33.61
N THR A 396 -5.75 -28.41 34.56
CA THR A 396 -6.36 -29.04 35.74
C THR A 396 -6.78 -27.99 36.77
N LYS A 397 -7.61 -28.36 37.72
CA LYS A 397 -8.01 -27.52 38.86
C LYS A 397 -7.00 -27.53 40.02
N THR A 398 -5.81 -28.12 39.84
CA THR A 398 -4.79 -28.23 40.91
C THR A 398 -4.34 -26.87 41.41
N ARG A 399 -4.09 -26.79 42.71
CA ARG A 399 -3.56 -25.60 43.43
C ARG A 399 -2.11 -25.76 43.87
N LYS A 400 -1.39 -26.77 43.35
CA LYS A 400 0.03 -26.90 43.61
C LYS A 400 0.78 -25.61 43.21
N ARG A 401 1.68 -25.13 44.09
CA ARG A 401 2.34 -23.82 43.93
C ARG A 401 3.06 -23.69 42.61
N GLU A 402 3.74 -24.71 42.16
CA GLU A 402 4.48 -24.75 40.89
C GLU A 402 3.55 -24.56 39.70
N VAL A 403 2.43 -25.30 39.62
CA VAL A 403 1.44 -25.20 38.49
C VAL A 403 0.75 -23.84 38.52
N VAL A 404 0.51 -23.26 39.70
CA VAL A 404 -0.09 -21.92 39.80
C VAL A 404 0.86 -20.87 39.27
N GLN A 405 2.15 -20.97 39.61
CA GLN A 405 3.20 -20.06 39.15
C GLN A 405 3.31 -20.12 37.60
N VAL A 406 3.38 -21.32 37.01
CA VAL A 406 3.46 -21.53 35.59
C VAL A 406 2.23 -20.92 34.85
N ARG A 407 1.02 -21.10 35.40
CA ARG A 407 -0.18 -20.43 34.85
C ARG A 407 -0.07 -18.92 34.90
N GLN A 408 0.42 -18.36 36.02
CA GLN A 408 0.58 -16.90 36.16
C GLN A 408 1.59 -16.34 35.17
N VAL A 409 2.73 -17.01 35.00
CA VAL A 409 3.77 -16.65 34.02
C VAL A 409 3.22 -16.74 32.60
N ALA A 410 2.54 -17.84 32.26
CA ALA A 410 1.93 -18.00 30.94
C ALA A 410 0.88 -16.92 30.64
N MET A 411 0.02 -16.55 31.61
CA MET A 411 -0.93 -15.46 31.48
C MET A 411 -0.26 -14.10 31.28
N TYR A 412 0.80 -13.83 32.03
CA TYR A 412 1.56 -12.59 31.91
C TYR A 412 2.23 -12.45 30.56
N LEU A 413 2.94 -13.48 30.09
CA LEU A 413 3.61 -13.48 28.80
C LEU A 413 2.61 -13.47 27.64
N ALA A 414 1.48 -14.18 27.75
CA ALA A 414 0.42 -14.13 26.75
C ALA A 414 -0.17 -12.71 26.63
N LYS A 415 -0.36 -12.00 27.75
CA LYS A 415 -0.86 -10.62 27.71
C LYS A 415 0.17 -9.63 27.16
N LYS A 416 1.47 -9.89 27.36
CA LYS A 416 2.58 -9.04 26.92
C LYS A 416 2.91 -9.22 25.42
N HIS A 417 2.80 -10.45 24.90
CA HIS A 417 3.30 -10.82 23.57
C HIS A 417 2.22 -11.18 22.56
N THR A 418 0.93 -11.15 22.94
CA THR A 418 -0.20 -11.41 22.02
C THR A 418 -1.26 -10.32 22.13
N ASP A 419 -2.00 -10.07 21.04
CA ASP A 419 -3.15 -9.17 21.01
C ASP A 419 -4.43 -9.80 21.56
N SER A 420 -4.31 -10.96 22.23
CA SER A 420 -5.46 -11.69 22.76
C SER A 420 -6.09 -10.96 23.95
N SER A 421 -7.42 -10.92 23.99
CA SER A 421 -8.15 -10.37 25.14
C SER A 421 -7.91 -11.20 26.40
N SER A 422 -7.92 -10.55 27.58
CA SER A 422 -7.74 -11.25 28.87
C SER A 422 -8.76 -12.38 29.07
N SER A 423 -9.99 -12.24 28.54
CA SER A 423 -11.00 -13.29 28.57
C SER A 423 -10.62 -14.51 27.71
N LYS A 424 -10.01 -14.28 26.53
CA LYS A 424 -9.52 -15.36 25.66
C LYS A 424 -8.34 -16.09 26.28
N ILE A 425 -7.36 -15.32 26.82
CA ILE A 425 -6.20 -15.86 27.53
C ILE A 425 -6.65 -16.74 28.73
N GLY A 426 -7.59 -16.26 29.53
CA GLY A 426 -8.10 -17.02 30.68
C GLY A 426 -8.78 -18.33 30.29
N LYS A 427 -9.55 -18.33 29.20
CA LYS A 427 -10.16 -19.56 28.67
C LYS A 427 -9.13 -20.59 28.22
N LEU A 428 -8.07 -20.15 27.56
CA LEU A 428 -6.99 -21.03 27.07
C LEU A 428 -6.08 -21.50 28.20
N ILE A 429 -5.87 -20.71 29.26
CA ILE A 429 -4.98 -21.08 30.39
C ILE A 429 -5.82 -21.47 31.61
N GLY A 430 -6.33 -22.70 31.61
CA GLY A 430 -6.99 -23.31 32.76
C GLY A 430 -8.42 -22.83 33.01
N ASN A 431 -9.12 -22.32 31.97
CA ASN A 431 -10.52 -21.86 32.00
C ASN A 431 -10.80 -20.87 33.14
N LYS A 432 -10.01 -19.79 33.19
CA LYS A 432 -10.08 -18.71 34.18
C LYS A 432 -10.78 -17.47 33.63
N ASP A 433 -11.35 -16.67 34.50
CA ASP A 433 -11.96 -15.40 34.16
C ASP A 433 -10.90 -14.30 33.89
N HIS A 434 -11.34 -13.17 33.32
CA HIS A 434 -10.47 -12.04 32.98
C HIS A 434 -9.82 -11.40 34.24
N ALA A 435 -10.53 -11.41 35.40
CA ALA A 435 -10.02 -10.85 36.64
C ALA A 435 -8.84 -11.66 37.17
N THR A 436 -8.89 -13.00 37.05
CA THR A 436 -7.78 -13.90 37.39
C THR A 436 -6.55 -13.62 36.52
N VAL A 437 -6.73 -13.36 35.22
CA VAL A 437 -5.62 -13.02 34.31
C VAL A 437 -4.98 -11.70 34.69
N LEU A 438 -5.78 -10.67 34.96
CA LEU A 438 -5.24 -9.36 35.40
C LEU A 438 -4.51 -9.44 36.74
N HIS A 439 -5.04 -10.23 37.70
CA HIS A 439 -4.38 -10.46 38.96
C HIS A 439 -3.07 -11.23 38.81
N ALA A 440 -3.03 -12.27 37.96
CA ALA A 440 -1.81 -12.99 37.63
C ALA A 440 -0.74 -12.07 37.03
N CYS A 441 -1.13 -11.20 36.08
CA CYS A 441 -0.20 -10.24 35.49
C CYS A 441 0.40 -9.27 36.53
N LYS A 442 -0.41 -8.84 37.50
CA LYS A 442 0.10 -7.97 38.60
C LYS A 442 1.09 -8.69 39.47
N ILE A 443 0.76 -9.93 39.95
CA ILE A 443 1.66 -10.72 40.79
C ILE A 443 3.01 -10.97 40.12
N VAL A 444 3.00 -11.39 38.84
CA VAL A 444 4.24 -11.65 38.10
C VAL A 444 5.05 -10.38 37.92
N LYS A 445 4.40 -9.25 37.61
CA LYS A 445 5.08 -7.96 37.50
C LYS A 445 5.75 -7.54 38.81
N ASP A 446 5.02 -7.61 39.91
CA ASP A 446 5.52 -7.26 41.23
C ASP A 446 6.70 -8.19 41.65
N GLN A 447 6.63 -9.49 41.29
CA GLN A 447 7.69 -10.47 41.60
C GLN A 447 8.93 -10.24 40.70
N VAL A 448 8.79 -9.89 39.43
CA VAL A 448 9.91 -9.54 38.53
C VAL A 448 10.70 -8.32 39.07
N GLU A 449 10.02 -7.37 39.73
CA GLU A 449 10.67 -6.17 40.29
C GLU A 449 11.48 -6.49 41.53
N VAL A 450 11.12 -7.53 42.31
CA VAL A 450 11.72 -7.86 43.60
C VAL A 450 12.74 -9.00 43.51
N ASP A 451 12.47 -10.02 42.67
CA ASP A 451 13.26 -11.24 42.58
C ASP A 451 14.09 -11.28 41.30
N LYS A 452 15.42 -11.15 41.43
CA LYS A 452 16.36 -11.16 40.30
C LYS A 452 16.43 -12.53 39.60
N ALA A 453 16.27 -13.64 40.34
CA ALA A 453 16.32 -14.98 39.77
C ALA A 453 15.05 -15.20 38.90
N PHE A 454 13.89 -14.88 39.46
CA PHE A 454 12.64 -14.96 38.73
C PHE A 454 12.59 -14.05 37.47
N LYS A 455 13.23 -12.88 37.56
CA LYS A 455 13.39 -12.00 36.41
C LYS A 455 14.23 -12.65 35.30
N ALA A 456 15.34 -13.31 35.66
CA ALA A 456 16.17 -14.02 34.70
C ALA A 456 15.42 -15.17 34.01
N ASP A 457 14.60 -15.94 34.74
CA ASP A 457 13.76 -16.98 34.19
C ASP A 457 12.77 -16.42 33.13
N ILE A 458 12.12 -15.29 33.43
CA ILE A 458 11.20 -14.64 32.49
C ILE A 458 11.94 -14.15 31.25
N GLU A 459 13.14 -13.54 31.42
CA GLU A 459 13.94 -13.06 30.29
C GLU A 459 14.44 -14.23 29.43
N GLU A 460 14.77 -15.38 30.00
CA GLU A 460 15.14 -16.59 29.27
C GLU A 460 13.96 -17.15 28.44
N ILE A 461 12.78 -17.24 29.06
CA ILE A 461 11.56 -17.65 28.33
C ILE A 461 11.28 -16.69 27.19
N GLU A 462 11.35 -15.37 27.42
CA GLU A 462 11.15 -14.35 26.38
C GLU A 462 12.19 -14.48 25.24
N ALA A 463 13.43 -14.77 25.58
CA ALA A 463 14.48 -15.03 24.58
C ALA A 463 14.18 -16.29 23.75
N SER A 464 13.61 -17.34 24.40
CA SER A 464 13.22 -18.57 23.73
C SER A 464 12.01 -18.38 22.80
N LEU A 465 11.09 -17.44 23.13
CA LEU A 465 9.95 -17.08 22.28
C LEU A 465 10.40 -16.32 21.01
N LYS A 466 11.53 -15.60 21.08
CA LYS A 466 12.12 -14.86 19.95
C LYS A 466 13.06 -15.72 19.09
N ARG A 467 13.48 -16.88 19.59
CA ARG A 467 14.30 -17.84 18.86
C ARG A 467 13.39 -18.92 18.26
N LYS A 468 13.07 -18.78 16.99
CA LYS A 468 12.63 -19.89 16.11
C LYS A 468 13.67 -20.12 15.07
#